data_e6fdfaa4c62e845eafce0cc24966564f
#
_entry.id   e6fdfaa4c62e845eafce0cc24966564f
#
_cell.length_a   1.000
_cell.length_b   1.000
_cell.length_c   1.000
_cell.angle_alpha   90.00
_cell.angle_beta   90.00
_cell.angle_gamma   90.00
#
_symmetry.space_group_name_H-M   'P 1'
#
loop_
_entity.id
_entity.type
_entity.pdbx_description
1 polymer ?
#
loop_
_entity_poly.entity_id
_entity_poly.type
_entity_poly.pdbx_seq_one_letter_code
_entity_poly.pdbx_strand_id
1 'polypeptide(L)' 'MIPLGFCKTCKGKVSQEATSCPACGQPSPYQPVPDDVHLLVARGRQIEAIKRIRELTGWDLKASKAFVESIKT' A
#
# COMPACT_ATOMS: atom_id res chain seq x y z
N MET A 1 -4.24 -14.99 -1.95
CA MET A 1 -3.39 -13.84 -2.32
C MET A 1 -2.84 -13.20 -1.06
N ILE A 2 -1.53 -12.95 -1.02
CA ILE A 2 -0.89 -12.33 0.13
C ILE A 2 -1.16 -10.83 0.07
N PRO A 3 -1.73 -10.21 1.12
CA PRO A 3 -1.98 -8.78 1.09
C PRO A 3 -0.68 -8.00 1.07
N LEU A 4 -0.64 -6.94 0.27
CA LEU A 4 0.46 -6.01 0.22
C LEU A 4 0.22 -4.86 1.19
N GLY A 5 1.30 -4.32 1.73
CA GLY A 5 1.26 -3.15 2.58
C GLY A 5 2.45 -2.26 2.31
N PHE A 6 2.79 -1.41 3.26
CA PHE A 6 3.91 -0.49 3.14
C PHE A 6 4.93 -0.73 4.24
N CYS A 7 6.17 -0.38 3.97
CA CYS A 7 7.18 -0.30 5.01
C CYS A 7 6.86 0.87 5.95
N LYS A 8 6.97 0.63 7.25
CA LYS A 8 6.73 1.68 8.26
C LYS A 8 7.70 2.85 8.13
N THR A 9 8.90 2.60 7.64
CA THR A 9 9.98 3.58 7.63
C THR A 9 10.12 4.26 6.27
N CYS A 10 10.32 3.49 5.20
CA CYS A 10 10.58 4.06 3.88
C CYS A 10 9.33 4.17 3.01
N LYS A 11 8.21 3.63 3.46
CA LYS A 11 6.93 3.66 2.75
C LYS A 11 6.93 2.90 1.43
N GLY A 12 7.92 2.04 1.21
CA GLY A 12 7.95 1.19 0.02
C GLY A 12 6.97 0.03 0.15
N LYS A 13 6.62 -0.59 -0.98
CA LYS A 13 5.76 -1.77 -0.97
C LYS A 13 6.47 -2.94 -0.30
N VAL A 14 5.78 -3.62 0.62
CA VAL A 14 6.30 -4.84 1.23
C VAL A 14 5.19 -5.88 1.34
N SER A 15 5.59 -7.15 1.29
CA SER A 15 4.69 -8.27 1.50
C SER A 15 4.47 -8.52 2.99
N GLN A 16 3.34 -9.08 3.33
CA GLN A 16 3.04 -9.49 4.71
C GLN A 16 4.09 -10.46 5.24
N GLU A 17 4.69 -11.27 4.38
CA GLU A 17 5.67 -12.26 4.77
C GLU A 17 7.10 -11.73 4.85
N ALA A 18 7.32 -10.47 4.49
CA ALA A 18 8.66 -9.90 4.51
C ALA A 18 9.19 -9.83 5.94
N THR A 19 10.35 -10.43 6.16
CA THR A 19 11.03 -10.39 7.46
C THR A 19 11.82 -9.10 7.64
N SER A 20 12.21 -8.48 6.52
CA SER A 20 12.87 -7.19 6.52
C SER A 20 12.53 -6.46 5.23
N CYS A 21 12.60 -5.13 5.27
CA CYS A 21 12.33 -4.32 4.09
C CYS A 21 13.51 -4.43 3.12
N PRO A 22 13.26 -4.82 1.86
CA PRO A 22 14.36 -4.92 0.88
C PRO A 22 14.97 -3.55 0.53
N ALA A 23 14.27 -2.47 0.81
CA ALA A 23 14.76 -1.13 0.48
C ALA A 23 15.55 -0.49 1.62
N CYS A 24 15.07 -0.59 2.86
CA CYS A 24 15.71 0.09 3.98
C CYS A 24 16.22 -0.85 5.08
N GLY A 25 15.93 -2.14 5.00
CA GLY A 25 16.39 -3.12 5.96
C GLY A 25 15.64 -3.15 7.28
N GLN A 26 14.54 -2.42 7.41
CA GLN A 26 13.74 -2.38 8.63
C GLN A 26 13.21 -3.77 8.98
N PRO A 27 13.44 -4.29 10.19
CA PRO A 27 12.85 -5.58 10.60
C PRO A 27 11.35 -5.45 10.80
N SER A 28 10.61 -6.48 10.42
CA SER A 28 9.15 -6.52 10.49
C SER A 28 8.52 -5.26 9.91
N PRO A 29 8.79 -4.94 8.64
CA PRO A 29 8.40 -3.65 8.05
C PRO A 29 6.92 -3.55 7.71
N TYR A 30 6.22 -4.67 7.63
CA TYR A 30 4.86 -4.70 7.09
C TYR A 30 3.91 -3.83 7.89
N GLN A 31 3.20 -2.96 7.18
CA GLN A 31 2.10 -2.17 7.71
C GLN A 31 0.91 -2.35 6.77
N PRO A 32 -0.23 -2.87 7.25
CA PRO A 32 -1.35 -3.15 6.37
C PRO A 32 -1.99 -1.87 5.84
N VAL A 33 -2.65 -2.01 4.70
CA VAL A 33 -3.43 -0.93 4.11
C VAL A 33 -4.61 -0.62 5.04
N PRO A 34 -4.90 0.66 5.32
CA PRO A 34 -6.06 1.02 6.13
C PRO A 34 -7.38 0.53 5.55
N ASP A 35 -8.33 0.21 6.42
CA ASP A 35 -9.63 -0.30 6.00
C ASP A 35 -10.39 0.69 5.12
N ASP A 36 -10.22 2.00 5.35
CA ASP A 36 -10.90 3.00 4.54
C ASP A 36 -10.48 2.93 3.07
N VAL A 37 -9.22 2.60 2.80
CA VAL A 37 -8.75 2.40 1.43
C VAL A 37 -9.44 1.19 0.81
N HIS A 38 -9.52 0.07 1.55
CA HIS A 38 -10.22 -1.11 1.07
C HIS A 38 -11.70 -0.82 0.78
N LEU A 39 -12.34 -0.05 1.63
CA LEU A 39 -13.74 0.34 1.43
C LEU A 39 -13.92 1.19 0.17
N LEU A 40 -13.02 2.15 -0.06
CA LEU A 40 -13.07 2.99 -1.24
C LEU A 40 -12.92 2.15 -2.52
N VAL A 41 -12.00 1.21 -2.52
CA VAL A 41 -11.79 0.31 -3.65
C VAL A 41 -13.03 -0.57 -3.87
N ALA A 42 -13.59 -1.11 -2.79
CA ALA A 42 -14.77 -1.97 -2.88
C ALA A 42 -16.00 -1.23 -3.43
N ARG A 43 -16.09 0.07 -3.15
CA ARG A 43 -17.19 0.92 -3.64
C ARG A 43 -16.95 1.46 -5.04
N GLY A 44 -15.85 1.12 -5.66
CA GLY A 44 -15.49 1.63 -6.98
C GLY A 44 -14.93 3.03 -6.99
N ARG A 45 -14.55 3.55 -5.83
CA ARG A 45 -13.99 4.91 -5.69
C ARG A 45 -12.48 4.88 -5.78
N GLN A 46 -11.99 4.41 -6.91
CA GLN A 46 -10.54 4.22 -7.09
C GLN A 46 -9.75 5.51 -6.99
N ILE A 47 -10.28 6.60 -7.51
CA ILE A 47 -9.56 7.88 -7.49
C ILE A 47 -9.35 8.34 -6.04
N GLU A 48 -10.35 8.20 -5.20
CA GLU A 48 -10.22 8.55 -3.79
C GLU A 48 -9.23 7.62 -3.07
N ALA A 49 -9.27 6.33 -3.40
CA ALA A 49 -8.32 5.37 -2.84
C ALA A 49 -6.89 5.71 -3.23
N ILE A 50 -6.66 6.07 -4.49
CA ILE A 50 -5.35 6.48 -4.97
C ILE A 50 -4.88 7.72 -4.23
N LYS A 51 -5.75 8.70 -4.05
CA LYS A 51 -5.42 9.91 -3.32
C LYS A 51 -5.03 9.60 -1.87
N ARG A 52 -5.77 8.71 -1.23
CA ARG A 52 -5.48 8.30 0.14
C ARG A 52 -4.12 7.62 0.25
N ILE A 53 -3.81 6.71 -0.68
CA ILE A 53 -2.51 6.05 -0.71
C ILE A 53 -1.38 7.07 -0.88
N ARG A 54 -1.57 8.06 -1.75
CA ARG A 54 -0.56 9.10 -1.94
C ARG A 54 -0.32 9.90 -0.66
N GLU A 55 -1.37 10.18 0.09
CA GLU A 55 -1.23 10.88 1.37
C GLU A 55 -0.48 10.04 2.41
N LEU A 56 -0.71 8.74 2.41
CA LEU A 56 -0.10 7.84 3.37
C LEU A 56 1.37 7.54 3.07
N THR A 57 1.72 7.41 1.80
CA THR A 57 3.05 6.97 1.38
C THR A 57 3.87 8.06 0.73
N GLY A 58 3.24 9.05 0.13
CA GLY A 58 3.94 10.06 -0.67
C GLY A 58 4.31 9.58 -2.06
N TRP A 59 3.79 8.45 -2.50
CA TRP A 59 4.06 7.92 -3.84
C TRP A 59 3.47 8.83 -4.92
N ASP A 60 4.00 8.72 -6.14
CA ASP A 60 3.43 9.43 -7.28
C ASP A 60 2.11 8.77 -7.73
N LEU A 61 1.43 9.42 -8.67
CA LEU A 61 0.14 8.93 -9.15
C LEU A 61 0.26 7.53 -9.76
N LYS A 62 1.29 7.30 -10.53
CA LYS A 62 1.48 6.03 -11.23
C LYS A 62 1.66 4.88 -10.24
N ALA A 63 2.52 5.05 -9.25
CA ALA A 63 2.77 4.03 -8.25
C ALA A 63 1.53 3.76 -7.40
N SER A 64 0.84 4.81 -6.99
CA SER A 64 -0.38 4.68 -6.19
C SER A 64 -1.48 3.99 -6.97
N LYS A 65 -1.65 4.33 -8.24
CA LYS A 65 -2.63 3.69 -9.10
C LYS A 65 -2.36 2.20 -9.26
N ALA A 66 -1.12 1.84 -9.52
CA ALA A 66 -0.74 0.43 -9.65
C ALA A 66 -1.01 -0.33 -8.36
N PHE A 67 -0.74 0.26 -7.21
CA PHE A 67 -0.99 -0.36 -5.93
C PHE A 67 -2.49 -0.58 -5.70
N VAL A 68 -3.32 0.41 -5.98
CA VAL A 68 -4.77 0.30 -5.83
C VAL A 68 -5.33 -0.78 -6.75
N GLU A 69 -4.84 -0.87 -7.97
CA GLU A 69 -5.25 -1.91 -8.90
C GLU A 69 -4.87 -3.31 -8.40
N SER A 70 -3.73 -3.43 -7.72
CA SER A 70 -3.32 -4.69 -7.10
C SER A 70 -4.27 -5.11 -5.98
N ILE A 71 -4.73 -4.15 -5.18
CA ILE A 71 -5.66 -4.42 -4.10
C ILE A 71 -7.03 -4.83 -4.64
N LYS A 72 -7.42 -4.25 -5.76
CA LYS A 72 -8.73 -4.46 -6.33
C LYS A 72 -8.98 -5.91 -6.77
N THR A 73 -7.95 -6.60 -7.17
CA THR A 73 -8.09 -8.00 -7.63
C THR A 73 -8.04 -9.02 -6.46
#